data_1cb1f5df38588579f6ac91d07504761c
#
_entry.id   1cb1f5df38588579f6ac91d07504761c
#
_cell.length_a   1.000
_cell.length_b   1.000
_cell.length_c   1.000
_cell.angle_alpha   90.00
_cell.angle_beta   90.00
_cell.angle_gamma   90.00
#
_symmetry.space_group_name_H-M   'P 1'
#
loop_
_entity.id
_entity.type
_entity.pdbx_description
1 polymer ?
#
loop_
_entity_poly.entity_id
_entity_poly.type
_entity_poly.pdbx_seq_one_letter_code
_entity_poly.pdbx_strand_id
1 'polypeptide(L)'
;KKNRQAARDALTPKEQEEDKAFWEAFDELKQFMDNKTNCTVLQDPQCEADDFIARWIQNHPDDEHVIVSSDSDFYQLLTDKVTQYNGITNQHIRLDGIYNDKGKPVMDNKTGEQKQIGDPSWLLFEKCIRGDTSDNVFSAYPGARKKGSKNKTGMLEAFADMERGGFDYNNFMLQRWVDHNDEEHRVIDDFERNKILIDLTQQPDEIKAGIREVFAESSNKDKVQNVGIFFMKFCNKWNMPKLTESATEFGEILNACQKQ
;
A
#
# COMPACT_ATOMS: atom_id res chain seq x y z
N LYS A 1 3.37 -13.28 8.31
CA LYS A 1 4.50 -14.20 7.88
C LYS A 1 4.17 -15.68 8.15
N LYS A 2 3.68 -16.09 9.33
CA LYS A 2 3.36 -17.51 9.64
C LYS A 2 2.30 -18.13 8.71
N ASN A 3 1.23 -17.39 8.40
CA ASN A 3 0.16 -17.90 7.51
C ASN A 3 0.65 -18.05 6.06
N ARG A 4 1.49 -17.13 5.57
CA ARG A 4 2.12 -17.25 4.24
C ARG A 4 3.09 -18.42 4.17
N GLN A 5 3.84 -18.69 5.24
CA GLN A 5 4.70 -19.88 5.31
C GLN A 5 3.89 -21.16 5.33
N ALA A 6 2.84 -21.24 6.16
CA ALA A 6 1.96 -22.40 6.19
C ALA A 6 1.28 -22.68 4.84
N ALA A 7 0.90 -21.63 4.11
CA ALA A 7 0.35 -21.75 2.76
C ALA A 7 1.39 -22.31 1.77
N ARG A 8 2.65 -21.87 1.86
CA ARG A 8 3.74 -22.43 1.04
C ARG A 8 4.05 -23.88 1.37
N ASP A 9 4.07 -24.22 2.67
CA ASP A 9 4.31 -25.59 3.13
C ASP A 9 3.21 -26.57 2.70
N ALA A 10 2.01 -26.06 2.39
CA ALA A 10 0.89 -26.84 1.89
C ALA A 10 0.88 -27.06 0.37
N LEU A 11 1.79 -26.43 -0.39
CA LEU A 11 1.90 -26.57 -1.83
C LEU A 11 2.32 -28.01 -2.21
N THR A 12 1.77 -28.52 -3.32
CA THR A 12 2.23 -29.77 -3.92
C THR A 12 3.67 -29.62 -4.46
N PRO A 13 4.41 -30.72 -4.66
CA PRO A 13 5.78 -30.64 -5.20
C PRO A 13 5.91 -29.86 -6.51
N LYS A 14 4.91 -29.96 -7.39
CA LYS A 14 4.87 -29.22 -8.66
C LYS A 14 4.68 -27.71 -8.40
N GLU A 15 3.74 -27.35 -7.53
CA GLU A 15 3.50 -25.96 -7.16
C GLU A 15 4.71 -25.33 -6.44
N GLN A 16 5.44 -26.10 -5.63
CA GLN A 16 6.68 -25.66 -5.00
C GLN A 16 7.78 -25.35 -6.04
N GLU A 17 7.89 -26.17 -7.08
CA GLU A 17 8.83 -25.95 -8.18
C GLU A 17 8.45 -24.71 -8.99
N GLU A 18 7.16 -24.52 -9.28
CA GLU A 18 6.63 -23.33 -9.93
C GLU A 18 6.84 -22.05 -9.09
N ASP A 19 6.56 -22.10 -7.78
CA ASP A 19 6.79 -20.99 -6.84
C ASP A 19 8.28 -20.63 -6.78
N LYS A 20 9.16 -21.62 -6.71
CA LYS A 20 10.61 -21.42 -6.74
C LYS A 20 11.06 -20.73 -8.04
N ALA A 21 10.64 -21.25 -9.19
CA ALA A 21 10.97 -20.69 -10.49
C ALA A 21 10.45 -19.24 -10.63
N PHE A 22 9.25 -18.95 -10.12
CA PHE A 22 8.72 -17.59 -10.09
C PHE A 22 9.62 -16.65 -9.29
N TRP A 23 10.03 -17.03 -8.08
CA TRP A 23 10.87 -16.18 -7.23
C TRP A 23 12.28 -15.98 -7.81
N GLU A 24 12.86 -17.00 -8.45
CA GLU A 24 14.13 -16.88 -9.16
C GLU A 24 14.02 -15.87 -10.33
N ALA A 25 12.95 -15.94 -11.11
CA ALA A 25 12.69 -14.98 -12.19
C ALA A 25 12.43 -13.56 -11.66
N PHE A 26 11.71 -13.43 -10.53
CA PHE A 26 11.45 -12.15 -9.89
C PHE A 26 12.73 -11.51 -9.34
N ASP A 27 13.61 -12.30 -8.74
CA ASP A 27 14.92 -11.81 -8.28
C ASP A 27 15.79 -11.35 -9.43
N GLU A 28 15.78 -12.06 -10.55
CA GLU A 28 16.49 -11.64 -11.76
C GLU A 28 15.89 -10.33 -12.34
N LEU A 29 14.57 -10.17 -12.32
CA LEU A 29 13.92 -8.91 -12.72
C LEU A 29 14.37 -7.75 -11.82
N LYS A 30 14.39 -7.93 -10.50
CA LYS A 30 14.87 -6.90 -9.57
C LYS A 30 16.32 -6.52 -9.86
N GLN A 31 17.20 -7.50 -10.05
CA GLN A 31 18.60 -7.26 -10.40
C GLN A 31 18.75 -6.56 -11.77
N PHE A 32 17.91 -6.90 -12.72
CA PHE A 32 17.89 -6.21 -14.01
C PHE A 32 17.46 -4.75 -13.83
N MET A 33 16.37 -4.49 -13.13
CA MET A 33 15.87 -3.14 -12.87
C MET A 33 16.93 -2.29 -12.14
N ASP A 34 17.58 -2.86 -11.16
CA ASP A 34 18.58 -2.17 -10.35
C ASP A 34 19.91 -1.90 -11.09
N ASN A 35 20.40 -2.86 -11.87
CA ASN A 35 21.74 -2.78 -12.45
C ASN A 35 21.78 -2.41 -13.95
N LYS A 36 20.65 -2.47 -14.65
CA LYS A 36 20.57 -2.31 -16.10
C LYS A 36 19.58 -1.24 -16.55
N THR A 37 18.92 -0.56 -15.59
CA THR A 37 18.04 0.56 -15.87
C THR A 37 18.36 1.74 -14.95
N ASN A 38 17.71 2.88 -15.17
CA ASN A 38 17.78 4.03 -14.29
C ASN A 38 16.62 4.07 -13.26
N CYS A 39 15.92 2.96 -13.08
CA CYS A 39 14.95 2.80 -12.02
C CYS A 39 15.65 2.60 -10.68
N THR A 40 15.07 3.12 -9.63
CA THR A 40 15.52 2.89 -8.26
C THR A 40 14.81 1.66 -7.70
N VAL A 41 15.56 0.68 -7.23
CA VAL A 41 15.03 -0.50 -6.53
C VAL A 41 15.32 -0.34 -5.04
N LEU A 42 14.27 -0.25 -4.24
CA LEU A 42 14.35 -0.09 -2.79
C LEU A 42 13.93 -1.39 -2.12
N GLN A 43 14.79 -1.93 -1.29
CA GLN A 43 14.53 -3.17 -0.56
C GLN A 43 15.33 -3.20 0.75
N ASP A 44 14.67 -3.64 1.82
CA ASP A 44 15.30 -3.95 3.10
C ASP A 44 14.58 -5.16 3.73
N PRO A 45 15.29 -6.12 4.36
CA PRO A 45 14.66 -7.29 4.98
C PRO A 45 13.72 -6.99 6.14
N GLN A 46 13.87 -5.83 6.79
CA GLN A 46 13.09 -5.40 7.95
C GLN A 46 11.88 -4.54 7.57
N CYS A 47 11.85 -4.00 6.34
CA CYS A 47 10.79 -3.14 5.84
C CYS A 47 9.88 -3.88 4.85
N GLU A 48 8.64 -3.47 4.78
CA GLU A 48 7.71 -3.87 3.72
C GLU A 48 7.73 -2.83 2.58
N ALA A 49 7.23 -3.20 1.40
CA ALA A 49 7.20 -2.29 0.25
C ALA A 49 6.37 -1.02 0.55
N ASP A 50 5.32 -1.18 1.34
CA ASP A 50 4.38 -0.14 1.73
C ASP A 50 5.07 0.94 2.58
N ASP A 51 6.01 0.54 3.45
CA ASP A 51 6.83 1.46 4.24
C ASP A 51 7.67 2.36 3.35
N PHE A 52 8.31 1.79 2.31
CA PHE A 52 9.10 2.56 1.35
C PHE A 52 8.24 3.54 0.56
N ILE A 53 7.07 3.11 0.07
CA ILE A 53 6.15 3.94 -0.71
C ILE A 53 5.67 5.12 0.14
N ALA A 54 5.18 4.85 1.34
CA ALA A 54 4.69 5.89 2.25
C ALA A 54 5.81 6.88 2.61
N ARG A 55 7.01 6.37 2.93
CA ARG A 55 8.13 7.20 3.31
C ARG A 55 8.69 8.03 2.15
N TRP A 56 8.68 7.47 0.93
CA TRP A 56 9.05 8.21 -0.27
C TRP A 56 8.13 9.41 -0.48
N ILE A 57 6.82 9.20 -0.42
CA ILE A 57 5.81 10.27 -0.55
C ILE A 57 6.00 11.32 0.54
N GLN A 58 6.21 10.93 1.80
CA GLN A 58 6.44 11.86 2.91
C GLN A 58 7.69 12.72 2.73
N ASN A 59 8.73 12.17 2.12
CA ASN A 59 9.99 12.88 1.89
C ASN A 59 9.94 13.80 0.65
N HIS A 60 8.96 13.61 -0.24
CA HIS A 60 8.79 14.37 -1.48
C HIS A 60 7.37 14.95 -1.59
N PRO A 61 6.93 15.78 -0.61
CA PRO A 61 5.55 16.24 -0.52
C PRO A 61 5.14 17.21 -1.65
N ASP A 62 6.10 17.76 -2.36
CA ASP A 62 5.87 18.69 -3.46
C ASP A 62 5.73 18.01 -4.81
N ASP A 63 6.13 16.75 -4.93
CA ASP A 63 6.06 15.97 -6.16
C ASP A 63 4.68 15.38 -6.39
N GLU A 64 4.38 15.06 -7.66
CA GLU A 64 3.24 14.24 -8.03
C GLU A 64 3.63 12.77 -7.99
N HIS A 65 2.80 11.94 -7.34
CA HIS A 65 3.03 10.52 -7.17
C HIS A 65 1.92 9.67 -7.77
N VAL A 66 2.31 8.62 -8.48
CA VAL A 66 1.40 7.57 -8.95
C VAL A 66 1.81 6.24 -8.33
N ILE A 67 1.04 5.74 -7.40
CA ILE A 67 1.24 4.42 -6.80
C ILE A 67 0.68 3.37 -7.76
N VAL A 68 1.51 2.45 -8.26
CA VAL A 68 1.06 1.34 -9.10
C VAL A 68 0.85 0.11 -8.22
N SER A 69 -0.37 -0.10 -7.79
CA SER A 69 -0.76 -1.21 -6.90
C SER A 69 -2.25 -1.50 -6.99
N SER A 70 -2.65 -2.74 -6.70
CA SER A 70 -4.05 -3.12 -6.49
C SER A 70 -4.48 -3.05 -5.03
N ASP A 71 -3.55 -2.77 -4.11
CA ASP A 71 -3.81 -2.75 -2.68
C ASP A 71 -4.57 -1.48 -2.28
N SER A 72 -5.68 -1.68 -1.56
CA SER A 72 -6.51 -0.59 -1.04
C SER A 72 -5.93 0.11 0.19
N ASP A 73 -4.88 -0.45 0.79
CA ASP A 73 -4.24 0.16 1.95
C ASP A 73 -3.57 1.48 1.62
N PHE A 74 -3.16 1.64 0.36
CA PHE A 74 -2.63 2.91 -0.14
C PHE A 74 -3.67 4.02 -0.28
N TYR A 75 -4.97 3.73 -0.17
CA TYR A 75 -6.00 4.79 -0.21
C TYR A 75 -5.81 5.82 0.92
N GLN A 76 -5.22 5.42 2.03
CA GLN A 76 -4.88 6.33 3.13
C GLN A 76 -3.82 7.39 2.76
N LEU A 77 -3.03 7.15 1.70
CA LEU A 77 -1.97 8.05 1.23
C LEU A 77 -2.45 9.00 0.11
N LEU A 78 -3.67 8.83 -0.40
CA LEU A 78 -4.15 9.63 -1.53
C LEU A 78 -4.37 11.09 -1.13
N THR A 79 -3.88 11.98 -1.99
CA THR A 79 -4.04 13.42 -1.89
C THR A 79 -4.31 13.99 -3.29
N ASP A 80 -4.39 15.30 -3.44
CA ASP A 80 -4.42 15.97 -4.74
C ASP A 80 -3.16 15.72 -5.58
N LYS A 81 -2.02 15.38 -4.94
CA LYS A 81 -0.74 15.05 -5.60
C LYS A 81 -0.43 13.56 -5.62
N VAL A 82 -1.14 12.74 -4.87
CA VAL A 82 -0.91 11.29 -4.78
C VAL A 82 -2.11 10.55 -5.34
N THR A 83 -1.90 9.77 -6.38
CA THR A 83 -2.93 8.96 -7.03
C THR A 83 -2.48 7.50 -7.08
N GLN A 84 -3.43 6.58 -7.31
CA GLN A 84 -3.12 5.16 -7.48
C GLN A 84 -3.61 4.65 -8.84
N TYR A 85 -2.80 3.83 -9.48
CA TYR A 85 -3.19 3.07 -10.66
C TYR A 85 -3.28 1.58 -10.30
N ASN A 86 -4.48 1.02 -10.47
CA ASN A 86 -4.72 -0.41 -10.31
C ASN A 86 -4.60 -1.11 -11.67
N GLY A 87 -3.48 -1.78 -11.90
CA GLY A 87 -3.19 -2.47 -13.15
C GLY A 87 -4.03 -3.72 -13.40
N ILE A 88 -4.71 -4.28 -12.38
CA ILE A 88 -5.61 -5.43 -12.54
C ILE A 88 -6.94 -4.97 -13.14
N THR A 89 -7.48 -3.86 -12.66
CA THR A 89 -8.76 -3.30 -13.11
C THR A 89 -8.60 -2.22 -14.18
N ASN A 90 -7.37 -1.81 -14.49
CA ASN A 90 -7.04 -0.68 -15.37
C ASN A 90 -7.78 0.60 -14.93
N GLN A 91 -7.67 0.94 -13.65
CA GLN A 91 -8.36 2.08 -13.06
C GLN A 91 -7.37 3.05 -12.40
N HIS A 92 -7.60 4.34 -12.61
CA HIS A 92 -6.96 5.42 -11.87
C HIS A 92 -7.85 5.82 -10.69
N ILE A 93 -7.29 5.78 -9.51
CA ILE A 93 -7.97 6.05 -8.24
C ILE A 93 -7.42 7.37 -7.69
N ARG A 94 -8.33 8.31 -7.47
CA ARG A 94 -8.05 9.68 -7.02
C ARG A 94 -9.02 10.07 -5.90
N LEU A 95 -8.77 11.17 -5.22
CA LEU A 95 -9.68 11.70 -4.20
C LEU A 95 -11.07 12.03 -4.78
N ASP A 96 -11.12 12.54 -5.99
CA ASP A 96 -12.35 12.96 -6.67
C ASP A 96 -13.11 11.82 -7.36
N GLY A 97 -12.57 10.59 -7.33
CA GLY A 97 -13.23 9.41 -7.85
C GLY A 97 -12.35 8.40 -8.55
N ILE A 98 -12.98 7.38 -9.10
CA ILE A 98 -12.33 6.31 -9.86
C ILE A 98 -12.59 6.52 -11.35
N TYR A 99 -11.51 6.40 -12.13
CA TYR A 99 -11.51 6.59 -13.58
C TYR A 99 -10.95 5.35 -14.28
N ASN A 100 -11.44 5.05 -15.48
CA ASN A 100 -10.85 3.99 -16.31
C ASN A 100 -9.60 4.50 -17.06
N ASP A 101 -8.94 3.63 -17.82
CA ASP A 101 -7.76 3.91 -18.64
C ASP A 101 -7.95 5.04 -19.68
N LYS A 102 -9.21 5.34 -20.06
CA LYS A 102 -9.58 6.42 -20.97
C LYS A 102 -9.93 7.73 -20.25
N GLY A 103 -9.71 7.80 -18.96
CA GLY A 103 -10.04 8.96 -18.14
C GLY A 103 -11.54 9.19 -17.92
N LYS A 104 -12.41 8.19 -18.21
CA LYS A 104 -13.83 8.31 -17.96
C LYS A 104 -14.18 7.83 -16.55
N PRO A 105 -15.12 8.50 -15.85
CA PRO A 105 -15.58 8.05 -14.54
C PRO A 105 -16.10 6.61 -14.56
N VAL A 106 -15.74 5.83 -13.56
CA VAL A 106 -16.29 4.49 -13.34
C VAL A 106 -17.53 4.62 -12.48
N MET A 107 -18.68 4.17 -13.02
CA MET A 107 -19.96 4.31 -12.34
C MET A 107 -20.27 3.09 -11.47
N ASP A 108 -20.92 3.32 -10.34
CA ASP A 108 -21.51 2.25 -9.56
C ASP A 108 -22.83 1.79 -10.21
N ASN A 109 -22.94 0.49 -10.47
CA ASN A 109 -24.08 -0.07 -11.18
C ASN A 109 -25.41 -0.02 -10.38
N LYS A 110 -25.33 0.17 -9.05
CA LYS A 110 -26.52 0.19 -8.19
C LYS A 110 -27.03 1.61 -7.97
N THR A 111 -26.11 2.57 -7.79
CA THR A 111 -26.48 3.96 -7.49
C THR A 111 -26.52 4.84 -8.74
N GLY A 112 -25.81 4.45 -9.80
CA GLY A 112 -25.61 5.28 -10.99
C GLY A 112 -24.69 6.48 -10.76
N GLU A 113 -24.03 6.56 -9.62
CA GLU A 113 -23.06 7.60 -9.29
C GLU A 113 -21.64 7.16 -9.61
N GLN A 114 -20.72 8.11 -9.72
CA GLN A 114 -19.29 7.80 -9.86
C GLN A 114 -18.79 7.09 -8.61
N LYS A 115 -18.04 6.00 -8.78
CA LYS A 115 -17.37 5.31 -7.68
C LYS A 115 -16.33 6.22 -7.03
N GLN A 116 -16.34 6.26 -5.72
CA GLN A 116 -15.40 7.00 -4.88
C GLN A 116 -14.83 6.10 -3.80
N ILE A 117 -13.64 6.41 -3.33
CA ILE A 117 -13.01 5.71 -2.21
C ILE A 117 -13.54 6.19 -0.86
N GLY A 118 -14.05 7.41 -0.80
CA GLY A 118 -14.36 8.12 0.44
C GLY A 118 -13.17 8.94 0.97
N ASP A 119 -13.30 9.43 2.19
CA ASP A 119 -12.24 10.18 2.87
C ASP A 119 -11.10 9.22 3.32
N PRO A 120 -9.84 9.43 2.88
CA PRO A 120 -8.69 8.63 3.32
C PRO A 120 -8.52 8.55 4.84
N SER A 121 -8.73 9.65 5.54
CA SER A 121 -8.62 9.70 7.01
C SER A 121 -9.71 8.87 7.68
N TRP A 122 -10.92 8.89 7.12
CA TRP A 122 -12.00 8.02 7.59
C TRP A 122 -11.69 6.54 7.34
N LEU A 123 -11.16 6.20 6.17
CA LEU A 123 -10.80 4.81 5.84
C LEU A 123 -9.76 4.26 6.81
N LEU A 124 -8.73 5.05 7.11
CA LEU A 124 -7.72 4.69 8.10
C LEU A 124 -8.33 4.53 9.51
N PHE A 125 -9.13 5.50 9.95
CA PHE A 125 -9.81 5.42 11.26
C PHE A 125 -10.69 4.18 11.36
N GLU A 126 -11.56 3.94 10.37
CA GLU A 126 -12.43 2.76 10.35
C GLU A 126 -11.63 1.46 10.38
N LYS A 127 -10.53 1.38 9.62
CA LYS A 127 -9.64 0.22 9.59
C LYS A 127 -8.94 0.00 10.94
N CYS A 128 -8.45 1.05 11.59
CA CYS A 128 -7.86 0.95 12.93
C CYS A 128 -8.87 0.46 13.99
N ILE A 129 -10.15 0.81 13.87
CA ILE A 129 -11.20 0.31 14.77
C ILE A 129 -11.58 -1.14 14.45
N ARG A 130 -11.76 -1.47 13.17
CA ARG A 130 -12.22 -2.82 12.76
C ARG A 130 -11.11 -3.86 12.76
N GLY A 131 -9.86 -3.42 12.68
CA GLY A 131 -8.72 -4.29 12.43
C GLY A 131 -8.61 -4.74 10.97
N ASP A 132 -7.63 -5.60 10.72
CA ASP A 132 -7.39 -6.23 9.43
C ASP A 132 -7.11 -7.72 9.61
N THR A 133 -8.04 -8.55 9.20
CA THR A 133 -7.91 -10.01 9.35
C THR A 133 -6.87 -10.61 8.41
N SER A 134 -6.58 -9.97 7.26
CA SER A 134 -5.56 -10.42 6.32
C SER A 134 -4.15 -10.30 6.91
N ASP A 135 -3.93 -9.28 7.73
CA ASP A 135 -2.66 -9.01 8.40
C ASP A 135 -2.63 -9.41 9.89
N ASN A 136 -3.66 -10.14 10.35
CA ASN A 136 -3.82 -10.55 11.75
C ASN A 136 -3.91 -9.36 12.75
N VAL A 137 -4.44 -8.24 12.31
CA VAL A 137 -4.73 -7.11 13.19
C VAL A 137 -6.14 -7.24 13.73
N PHE A 138 -6.26 -7.45 15.04
CA PHE A 138 -7.56 -7.63 15.69
C PHE A 138 -8.32 -6.31 15.80
N SER A 139 -9.66 -6.40 15.78
CA SER A 139 -10.53 -5.24 15.99
C SER A 139 -10.25 -4.59 17.35
N ALA A 140 -10.09 -3.27 17.35
CA ALA A 140 -10.03 -2.49 18.60
C ALA A 140 -11.37 -2.44 19.32
N TYR A 141 -12.47 -2.57 18.57
CA TYR A 141 -13.81 -2.61 19.12
C TYR A 141 -14.75 -3.48 18.27
N PRO A 142 -14.86 -4.79 18.55
CA PRO A 142 -15.70 -5.71 17.78
C PRO A 142 -17.19 -5.33 17.74
N GLY A 143 -17.68 -4.63 18.75
CA GLY A 143 -19.06 -4.14 18.81
C GLY A 143 -19.29 -2.77 18.16
N ALA A 144 -18.31 -2.19 17.47
CA ALA A 144 -18.41 -0.86 16.90
C ALA A 144 -19.48 -0.80 15.79
N ARG A 145 -20.37 0.20 15.90
CA ARG A 145 -21.34 0.53 14.85
C ARG A 145 -20.83 1.71 14.04
N LYS A 146 -21.11 1.70 12.74
CA LYS A 146 -20.74 2.82 11.87
C LYS A 146 -21.42 4.11 12.31
N LYS A 147 -22.73 4.06 12.57
CA LYS A 147 -23.52 5.17 13.10
C LYS A 147 -24.02 4.85 14.49
N GLY A 148 -23.95 5.82 15.37
CA GLY A 148 -24.44 5.71 16.73
C GLY A 148 -25.96 5.60 16.85
N SER A 149 -26.42 5.56 18.09
CA SER A 149 -27.82 5.58 18.46
C SER A 149 -28.02 6.63 19.57
N LYS A 150 -29.27 6.85 19.99
CA LYS A 150 -29.60 7.83 21.07
C LYS A 150 -28.72 7.69 22.31
N ASN A 151 -28.26 6.47 22.63
CA ASN A 151 -27.54 6.17 23.88
C ASN A 151 -26.12 5.62 23.63
N LYS A 152 -25.61 5.61 22.38
CA LYS A 152 -24.30 5.01 22.06
C LYS A 152 -23.69 5.72 20.87
N THR A 153 -22.53 6.30 21.07
CA THR A 153 -21.73 6.92 20.01
C THR A 153 -21.25 5.86 19.01
N GLY A 154 -21.34 6.14 17.73
CA GLY A 154 -20.79 5.32 16.67
C GLY A 154 -19.45 5.85 16.15
N MET A 155 -18.89 5.15 15.20
CA MET A 155 -17.59 5.53 14.60
C MET A 155 -17.66 6.87 13.86
N LEU A 156 -18.77 7.18 13.18
CA LEU A 156 -18.92 8.45 12.43
C LEU A 156 -18.92 9.66 13.36
N GLU A 157 -19.63 9.58 14.47
CA GLU A 157 -19.68 10.64 15.47
C GLU A 157 -18.31 10.80 16.14
N ALA A 158 -17.65 9.69 16.49
CA ALA A 158 -16.31 9.71 17.07
C ALA A 158 -15.28 10.31 16.10
N PHE A 159 -15.31 9.92 14.83
CA PHE A 159 -14.40 10.45 13.81
C PHE A 159 -14.59 11.95 13.59
N ALA A 160 -15.83 12.42 13.47
CA ALA A 160 -16.14 13.83 13.29
C ALA A 160 -15.67 14.72 14.46
N ASP A 161 -15.51 14.13 15.64
CA ASP A 161 -15.09 14.83 16.88
C ASP A 161 -13.61 14.56 17.24
N MET A 162 -12.91 13.73 16.45
CA MET A 162 -11.54 13.24 16.76
C MET A 162 -10.53 14.38 16.86
N GLU A 163 -10.52 15.31 15.90
CA GLU A 163 -9.54 16.39 15.86
C GLU A 163 -9.65 17.33 17.07
N ARG A 164 -10.86 17.47 17.61
CA ARG A 164 -11.14 18.31 18.77
C ARG A 164 -10.96 17.57 20.09
N GLY A 165 -10.80 16.24 20.05
CA GLY A 165 -10.80 15.41 21.26
C GLY A 165 -12.07 15.60 22.08
N GLY A 166 -13.22 15.79 21.43
CA GLY A 166 -14.47 16.14 22.05
C GLY A 166 -15.17 14.98 22.75
N PHE A 167 -16.42 15.21 23.13
CA PHE A 167 -17.19 14.25 23.93
C PHE A 167 -17.44 12.93 23.19
N ASP A 168 -17.82 12.98 21.91
CA ASP A 168 -18.17 11.77 21.17
C ASP A 168 -16.92 10.90 20.91
N TYR A 169 -15.78 11.52 20.57
CA TYR A 169 -14.51 10.81 20.44
C TYR A 169 -14.13 10.12 21.77
N ASN A 170 -14.09 10.87 22.87
CA ASN A 170 -13.71 10.33 24.17
C ASN A 170 -14.69 9.25 24.66
N ASN A 171 -16.01 9.48 24.50
CA ASN A 171 -17.01 8.50 24.88
C ASN A 171 -16.88 7.19 24.10
N PHE A 172 -16.51 7.24 22.82
CA PHE A 172 -16.25 6.06 22.00
C PHE A 172 -14.95 5.36 22.39
N MET A 173 -13.85 6.10 22.52
CA MET A 173 -12.51 5.56 22.79
C MET A 173 -12.31 5.02 24.19
N LEU A 174 -13.06 5.52 25.17
CA LEU A 174 -13.01 5.04 26.56
C LEU A 174 -13.91 3.82 26.81
N GLN A 175 -14.63 3.32 25.80
CA GLN A 175 -15.39 2.08 25.93
C GLN A 175 -14.45 0.91 26.26
N ARG A 176 -15.03 -0.07 26.97
CA ARG A 176 -14.36 -1.32 27.30
C ARG A 176 -15.15 -2.50 26.75
N TRP A 177 -14.46 -3.56 26.44
CA TRP A 177 -15.04 -4.81 25.98
C TRP A 177 -14.21 -5.99 26.49
N VAL A 178 -14.81 -7.16 26.54
CA VAL A 178 -14.17 -8.38 27.03
C VAL A 178 -14.03 -9.34 25.85
N ASP A 179 -12.87 -9.92 25.68
CA ASP A 179 -12.60 -10.90 24.61
C ASP A 179 -13.06 -12.32 25.03
N HIS A 180 -12.78 -13.29 24.16
CA HIS A 180 -13.12 -14.70 24.36
C HIS A 180 -12.27 -15.42 25.43
N ASN A 181 -11.22 -14.80 25.95
CA ASN A 181 -10.36 -15.27 27.03
C ASN A 181 -10.72 -14.60 28.37
N ASP A 182 -11.82 -13.85 28.44
CA ASP A 182 -12.23 -13.01 29.58
C ASP A 182 -11.23 -11.88 29.89
N GLU A 183 -10.43 -11.43 28.91
CA GLU A 183 -9.54 -10.28 29.06
C GLU A 183 -10.28 -8.97 28.75
N GLU A 184 -10.12 -7.97 29.62
CA GLU A 184 -10.71 -6.64 29.44
C GLU A 184 -9.82 -5.77 28.57
N HIS A 185 -10.40 -5.18 27.53
CA HIS A 185 -9.77 -4.28 26.57
C HIS A 185 -10.36 -2.88 26.65
N ARG A 186 -9.54 -1.86 26.43
CA ARG A 186 -9.99 -0.49 26.18
C ARG A 186 -9.84 -0.17 24.70
N VAL A 187 -10.88 0.42 24.12
CA VAL A 187 -10.88 0.74 22.69
C VAL A 187 -9.69 1.63 22.29
N ILE A 188 -9.35 2.63 23.11
CA ILE A 188 -8.22 3.53 22.82
C ILE A 188 -6.88 2.78 22.76
N ASP A 189 -6.63 1.87 23.68
CA ASP A 189 -5.36 1.16 23.75
C ASP A 189 -5.17 0.23 22.53
N ASP A 190 -6.24 -0.47 22.16
CA ASP A 190 -6.25 -1.32 20.98
C ASP A 190 -6.24 -0.50 19.67
N PHE A 191 -6.87 0.67 19.64
CA PHE A 191 -6.83 1.59 18.51
C PHE A 191 -5.41 2.12 18.25
N GLU A 192 -4.71 2.57 19.29
CA GLU A 192 -3.32 3.05 19.17
C GLU A 192 -2.38 1.93 18.73
N ARG A 193 -2.55 0.72 19.26
CA ARG A 193 -1.83 -0.46 18.77
C ARG A 193 -2.08 -0.70 17.28
N ASN A 194 -3.34 -0.69 16.85
CA ASN A 194 -3.72 -0.90 15.46
C ASN A 194 -3.21 0.21 14.55
N LYS A 195 -3.20 1.45 15.03
CA LYS A 195 -2.66 2.59 14.30
C LYS A 195 -1.18 2.42 13.98
N ILE A 196 -0.38 1.93 14.91
CA ILE A 196 1.04 1.62 14.67
C ILE A 196 1.22 0.55 13.57
N LEU A 197 0.26 -0.38 13.45
CA LEU A 197 0.33 -1.50 12.50
C LEU A 197 -0.28 -1.18 11.12
N ILE A 198 -1.21 -0.24 11.05
CA ILE A 198 -2.04 0.01 9.86
C ILE A 198 -1.70 1.36 9.21
N ASP A 199 -1.36 2.38 10.01
CA ASP A 199 -1.05 3.71 9.51
C ASP A 199 0.35 3.72 8.89
N LEU A 200 0.41 3.70 7.57
CA LEU A 200 1.65 3.68 6.80
C LEU A 200 2.52 4.93 7.04
N THR A 201 1.99 5.96 7.71
CA THR A 201 2.75 7.16 8.05
C THR A 201 3.40 7.10 9.43
N GLN A 202 3.04 6.09 10.25
CA GLN A 202 3.45 5.94 11.65
C GLN A 202 4.57 4.90 11.86
N GLN A 203 5.45 4.72 10.86
CA GLN A 203 6.56 3.77 11.01
C GLN A 203 7.39 4.05 12.27
N PRO A 204 7.86 3.02 12.99
CA PRO A 204 8.81 3.14 14.06
C PRO A 204 10.11 3.84 13.63
N ASP A 205 10.78 4.52 14.55
CA ASP A 205 11.99 5.29 14.22
C ASP A 205 13.14 4.42 13.69
N GLU A 206 13.23 3.17 14.13
CA GLU A 206 14.19 2.18 13.61
C GLU A 206 13.93 1.88 12.13
N ILE A 207 12.67 1.67 11.76
CA ILE A 207 12.24 1.47 10.36
C ILE A 207 12.54 2.71 9.53
N LYS A 208 12.20 3.90 10.03
CA LYS A 208 12.52 5.18 9.35
C LYS A 208 14.02 5.37 9.15
N ALA A 209 14.85 4.92 10.09
CA ALA A 209 16.30 5.00 9.98
C ALA A 209 16.81 4.06 8.86
N GLY A 210 16.39 2.80 8.86
CA GLY A 210 16.74 1.84 7.81
C GLY A 210 16.33 2.31 6.41
N ILE A 211 15.11 2.83 6.27
CA ILE A 211 14.64 3.39 4.98
C ILE A 211 15.51 4.56 4.52
N ARG A 212 15.92 5.46 5.43
CA ARG A 212 16.83 6.58 5.09
C ARG A 212 18.18 6.10 4.58
N GLU A 213 18.75 5.05 5.16
CA GLU A 213 20.00 4.45 4.69
C GLU A 213 19.84 3.90 3.28
N VAL A 214 18.78 3.14 3.02
CA VAL A 214 18.47 2.61 1.68
C VAL A 214 18.28 3.73 0.64
N PHE A 215 17.60 4.82 1.01
CA PHE A 215 17.45 5.98 0.12
C PHE A 215 18.80 6.65 -0.19
N ALA A 216 19.65 6.84 0.82
CA ALA A 216 20.97 7.43 0.65
C ALA A 216 21.87 6.57 -0.24
N GLU A 217 21.85 5.25 -0.08
CA GLU A 217 22.59 4.32 -0.92
C GLU A 217 22.09 4.34 -2.37
N SER A 218 20.78 4.36 -2.57
CA SER A 218 20.17 4.36 -3.91
C SER A 218 20.46 5.65 -4.69
N SER A 219 20.60 6.77 -3.99
CA SER A 219 20.88 8.09 -4.59
C SER A 219 22.30 8.20 -5.15
N ASN A 220 23.22 7.32 -4.75
CA ASN A 220 24.62 7.33 -5.18
C ASN A 220 24.91 6.45 -6.39
N LYS A 221 23.90 5.92 -7.08
CA LYS A 221 24.11 5.05 -8.25
C LYS A 221 24.47 5.83 -9.50
N ASP A 222 25.46 5.34 -10.22
CA ASP A 222 25.82 5.86 -11.53
C ASP A 222 24.71 5.62 -12.56
N LYS A 223 24.53 6.61 -13.45
CA LYS A 223 23.55 6.50 -14.53
C LYS A 223 23.92 5.40 -15.52
N VAL A 224 23.01 4.45 -15.70
CA VAL A 224 23.16 3.35 -16.68
C VAL A 224 22.96 3.89 -18.08
N GLN A 225 23.92 3.56 -18.98
CA GLN A 225 23.85 3.87 -20.40
C GLN A 225 23.25 2.70 -21.20
N ASN A 226 22.65 3.00 -22.36
CA ASN A 226 22.13 1.98 -23.29
C ASN A 226 21.03 1.08 -22.69
N VAL A 227 20.20 1.62 -21.81
CA VAL A 227 19.11 0.91 -21.12
C VAL A 227 18.21 0.13 -22.09
N GLY A 228 17.83 0.73 -23.22
CA GLY A 228 17.00 0.06 -24.23
C GLY A 228 17.62 -1.22 -24.79
N ILE A 229 18.95 -1.26 -24.97
CA ILE A 229 19.66 -2.47 -25.43
C ILE A 229 19.60 -3.56 -24.35
N PHE A 230 19.81 -3.20 -23.11
CA PHE A 230 19.70 -4.15 -21.99
C PHE A 230 18.29 -4.67 -21.84
N PHE A 231 17.27 -3.80 -21.98
CA PHE A 231 15.87 -4.18 -21.92
C PHE A 231 15.50 -5.18 -23.04
N MET A 232 15.88 -4.91 -24.27
CA MET A 232 15.67 -5.86 -25.39
C MET A 232 16.32 -7.22 -25.12
N LYS A 233 17.55 -7.25 -24.61
CA LYS A 233 18.24 -8.51 -24.25
C LYS A 233 17.49 -9.27 -23.17
N PHE A 234 17.00 -8.56 -22.15
CA PHE A 234 16.20 -9.15 -21.07
C PHE A 234 14.89 -9.74 -21.59
N CYS A 235 14.14 -8.98 -22.39
CA CYS A 235 12.89 -9.46 -23.00
C CYS A 235 13.11 -10.70 -23.89
N ASN A 236 14.18 -10.72 -24.68
CA ASN A 236 14.51 -11.87 -25.51
C ASN A 236 14.89 -13.11 -24.67
N LYS A 237 15.66 -12.94 -23.60
CA LYS A 237 16.02 -14.02 -22.67
C LYS A 237 14.78 -14.69 -22.07
N TRP A 238 13.79 -13.91 -21.69
CA TRP A 238 12.57 -14.38 -21.04
C TRP A 238 11.41 -14.62 -22.01
N ASN A 239 11.68 -14.59 -23.33
CA ASN A 239 10.67 -14.79 -24.38
C ASN A 239 9.42 -13.92 -24.18
N MET A 240 9.61 -12.60 -24.04
CA MET A 240 8.56 -11.60 -23.83
C MET A 240 8.26 -10.81 -25.11
N PRO A 241 7.62 -11.40 -26.15
CA PRO A 241 7.46 -10.76 -27.45
C PRO A 241 6.67 -9.46 -27.38
N LYS A 242 5.62 -9.39 -26.56
CA LYS A 242 4.80 -8.19 -26.41
C LYS A 242 5.58 -6.98 -25.89
N LEU A 243 6.52 -7.20 -24.95
CA LEU A 243 7.38 -6.14 -24.45
C LEU A 243 8.47 -5.78 -25.46
N THR A 244 8.92 -6.75 -26.25
CA THR A 244 9.91 -6.51 -27.32
C THR A 244 9.34 -5.65 -28.45
N GLU A 245 8.06 -5.78 -28.78
CA GLU A 245 7.38 -4.94 -29.79
C GLU A 245 7.38 -3.45 -29.42
N SER A 246 7.30 -3.13 -28.13
CA SER A 246 7.34 -1.76 -27.60
C SER A 246 8.67 -1.43 -26.88
N ALA A 247 9.76 -2.14 -27.21
CA ALA A 247 11.03 -2.04 -26.48
C ALA A 247 11.64 -0.63 -26.51
N THR A 248 11.42 0.14 -27.57
CA THR A 248 11.90 1.54 -27.66
C THR A 248 11.20 2.42 -26.63
N GLU A 249 9.88 2.35 -26.57
CA GLU A 249 9.06 3.12 -25.64
C GLU A 249 9.40 2.79 -24.18
N PHE A 250 9.42 1.51 -23.83
CA PHE A 250 9.80 1.07 -22.48
C PHE A 250 11.25 1.40 -22.17
N GLY A 251 12.16 1.28 -23.14
CA GLY A 251 13.55 1.65 -22.99
C GLY A 251 13.74 3.14 -22.68
N GLU A 252 12.95 4.02 -23.28
CA GLU A 252 12.96 5.46 -22.99
C GLU A 252 12.46 5.73 -21.56
N ILE A 253 11.34 5.10 -21.15
CA ILE A 253 10.80 5.22 -19.78
C ILE A 253 11.84 4.75 -18.76
N LEU A 254 12.40 3.56 -18.92
CA LEU A 254 13.38 2.98 -18.00
C LEU A 254 14.71 3.77 -17.97
N ASN A 255 15.03 4.49 -19.04
CA ASN A 255 16.19 5.37 -19.11
C ASN A 255 15.93 6.74 -18.45
N ALA A 256 14.69 7.22 -18.47
CA ALA A 256 14.30 8.50 -17.90
C ALA A 256 14.12 8.44 -16.36
N CYS A 257 13.82 7.26 -15.83
CA CYS A 257 13.73 7.06 -14.38
C CYS A 257 15.06 7.45 -13.76
N GLN A 258 15.11 8.52 -13.16
CA GLN A 258 16.08 9.06 -12.25
C GLN A 258 16.24 10.55 -12.43
N LYS A 259 15.69 11.29 -11.56
CA LYS A 259 16.23 12.61 -11.25
C LYS A 259 16.15 12.80 -9.77
N GLN A 260 17.22 13.12 -9.24
CA GLN A 260 17.36 13.76 -7.96
C GLN A 260 16.90 15.18 -8.03
#